data_562a1038c68b2eca58eaf5c751e6545f
#
_entry.id   562a1038c68b2eca58eaf5c751e6545f
#
_cell.length_a   1.000
_cell.length_b   1.000
_cell.length_c   1.000
_cell.angle_alpha   90.00
_cell.angle_beta   90.00
_cell.angle_gamma   90.00
#
_symmetry.space_group_name_H-M   'P 1'
#
loop_
_entity.id
_entity.type
_entity.pdbx_description
1 polymer ?
#
loop_
_entity_poly.entity_id
_entity_poly.type
_entity_poly.pdbx_seq_one_letter_code
_entity_poly.pdbx_strand_id
1 'polypeptide(L)'
;IPFIAWGAALPRSQGQRADLISHIDLAATSLDLAGITIPKSMQGRSLFAANFQPRTYVVSARDRCDETVDHIRSIRTANYKYIRNFFPKRPYLQPSNYKDKKPFMPVLRQLYADGKLNSAQALIMAETRPAEELYDLTNDPWELDNLAANPAQDERLERFRLQLSNWENETNDLGRKPEDDAMYDSDMMPVIQKTRRKDPSTADIIERNIELMKKWRQEGK
;
A
#
# COMPACT_ATOMS: atom_id res chain seq x y z
N ILE A 1 -9.47 5.59 1.15
CA ILE A 1 -9.32 6.95 0.56
C ILE A 1 -10.71 7.41 0.14
N PRO A 2 -11.18 8.59 0.57
CA PRO A 2 -12.44 9.15 0.12
C PRO A 2 -12.43 9.35 -1.41
N PHE A 3 -13.53 9.04 -2.07
CA PHE A 3 -13.75 9.33 -3.47
C PHE A 3 -15.00 10.20 -3.60
N ILE A 4 -14.86 11.36 -4.22
CA ILE A 4 -15.96 12.30 -4.44
C ILE A 4 -16.07 12.53 -5.94
N ALA A 5 -17.26 12.28 -6.50
CA ALA A 5 -17.57 12.58 -7.89
C ALA A 5 -18.66 13.66 -7.97
N TRP A 6 -18.43 14.68 -8.79
CA TRP A 6 -19.37 15.75 -9.04
C TRP A 6 -19.29 16.19 -10.50
N GLY A 7 -20.44 16.46 -11.11
CA GLY A 7 -20.50 16.97 -12.47
C GLY A 7 -21.82 16.67 -13.18
N ALA A 8 -22.07 17.41 -14.27
CA ALA A 8 -23.32 17.30 -15.05
C ALA A 8 -23.46 15.96 -15.79
N ALA A 9 -22.35 15.28 -16.10
CA ALA A 9 -22.34 14.00 -16.77
C ALA A 9 -22.64 12.82 -15.83
N LEU A 10 -22.69 13.06 -14.51
CA LEU A 10 -22.99 11.98 -13.55
C LEU A 10 -24.47 11.67 -13.52
N PRO A 11 -24.85 10.39 -13.31
CA PRO A 11 -26.24 10.03 -13.01
C PRO A 11 -26.73 10.84 -11.80
N ARG A 12 -28.02 11.22 -11.85
CA ARG A 12 -28.62 12.07 -10.80
C ARG A 12 -28.75 11.39 -9.42
N SER A 13 -28.27 10.17 -9.25
CA SER A 13 -28.21 9.50 -7.94
C SER A 13 -27.22 10.24 -7.04
N GLN A 14 -27.74 11.05 -6.14
CA GLN A 14 -26.95 11.71 -5.10
C GLN A 14 -26.90 10.82 -3.87
N GLY A 15 -25.77 10.82 -3.17
CA GLY A 15 -25.64 10.14 -1.90
C GLY A 15 -24.31 9.42 -1.73
N GLN A 16 -24.15 8.83 -0.57
CA GLN A 16 -22.97 8.04 -0.23
C GLN A 16 -23.17 6.59 -0.69
N ARG A 17 -22.15 6.04 -1.35
CA ARG A 17 -22.06 4.63 -1.74
C ARG A 17 -20.98 3.94 -0.92
N ALA A 18 -21.24 2.70 -0.51
CA ALA A 18 -20.30 1.87 0.25
C ALA A 18 -19.60 0.82 -0.62
N ASP A 19 -19.67 0.95 -1.95
CA ASP A 19 -19.06 0.00 -2.87
C ASP A 19 -17.53 0.00 -2.74
N LEU A 20 -16.94 -1.18 -2.86
CA LEU A 20 -15.50 -1.31 -3.00
C LEU A 20 -15.09 -0.87 -4.41
N ILE A 21 -14.23 0.12 -4.47
CA ILE A 21 -13.68 0.66 -5.71
C ILE A 21 -12.15 0.54 -5.72
N SER A 22 -11.59 0.33 -6.89
CA SER A 22 -10.15 0.31 -7.12
C SER A 22 -9.72 1.55 -7.89
N HIS A 23 -8.48 2.02 -7.71
CA HIS A 23 -7.97 3.16 -8.48
C HIS A 23 -8.00 2.93 -10.01
N ILE A 24 -7.87 1.69 -10.47
CA ILE A 24 -7.98 1.36 -11.91
C ILE A 24 -9.37 1.65 -12.48
N ASP A 25 -10.40 1.75 -11.62
CA ASP A 25 -11.77 2.05 -12.03
C ASP A 25 -11.93 3.51 -12.44
N LEU A 26 -11.05 4.41 -12.00
CA LEU A 26 -11.15 5.85 -12.31
C LEU A 26 -10.94 6.14 -13.80
N ALA A 27 -9.94 5.51 -14.42
CA ALA A 27 -9.68 5.68 -15.85
C ALA A 27 -10.85 5.12 -16.70
N ALA A 28 -11.33 3.92 -16.38
CA ALA A 28 -12.49 3.33 -17.06
C ALA A 28 -13.75 4.20 -16.90
N THR A 29 -13.98 4.73 -15.70
CA THR A 29 -15.10 5.64 -15.43
C THR A 29 -15.00 6.93 -16.23
N SER A 30 -13.80 7.51 -16.35
CA SER A 30 -13.58 8.75 -17.11
C SER A 30 -13.87 8.55 -18.60
N LEU A 31 -13.43 7.42 -19.18
CA LEU A 31 -13.71 7.09 -20.58
C LEU A 31 -15.21 6.91 -20.82
N ASP A 32 -15.90 6.15 -19.97
CA ASP A 32 -17.32 5.91 -20.07
C ASP A 32 -18.14 7.21 -20.00
N LEU A 33 -17.84 8.08 -19.03
CA LEU A 33 -18.49 9.39 -18.90
C LEU A 33 -18.21 10.31 -20.09
N ALA A 34 -17.10 10.12 -20.80
CA ALA A 34 -16.78 10.84 -22.03
C ALA A 34 -17.40 10.21 -23.29
N GLY A 35 -18.17 9.13 -23.15
CA GLY A 35 -18.73 8.38 -24.28
C GLY A 35 -17.69 7.61 -25.10
N ILE A 36 -16.53 7.34 -24.51
CA ILE A 36 -15.44 6.61 -25.15
C ILE A 36 -15.49 5.15 -24.73
N THR A 37 -15.42 4.24 -25.70
CA THR A 37 -15.39 2.80 -25.42
C THR A 37 -14.19 2.43 -24.57
N ILE A 38 -14.42 1.75 -23.45
CA ILE A 38 -13.35 1.26 -22.56
C ILE A 38 -12.59 0.15 -23.30
N PRO A 39 -11.25 0.27 -23.48
CA PRO A 39 -10.44 -0.76 -24.12
C PRO A 39 -10.54 -2.10 -23.37
N LYS A 40 -10.57 -3.22 -24.10
CA LYS A 40 -10.62 -4.56 -23.50
C LYS A 40 -9.41 -4.91 -22.62
N SER A 41 -8.28 -4.24 -22.84
CA SER A 41 -7.07 -4.38 -22.02
C SER A 41 -7.18 -3.70 -20.65
N MET A 42 -8.15 -2.81 -20.45
CA MET A 42 -8.40 -2.19 -19.16
C MET A 42 -9.16 -3.13 -18.22
N GLN A 43 -8.61 -3.36 -17.02
CA GLN A 43 -9.22 -4.18 -15.97
C GLN A 43 -10.18 -3.37 -15.08
N GLY A 44 -10.15 -2.04 -15.18
CA GLY A 44 -11.05 -1.14 -14.46
C GLY A 44 -12.50 -1.24 -14.95
N ARG A 45 -13.44 -0.90 -14.09
CA ARG A 45 -14.89 -0.89 -14.37
C ARG A 45 -15.43 0.51 -14.21
N SER A 46 -16.32 0.95 -15.10
CA SER A 46 -17.01 2.23 -14.90
C SER A 46 -17.92 2.15 -13.68
N LEU A 47 -17.74 3.07 -12.75
CA LEU A 47 -18.53 3.16 -11.50
C LEU A 47 -19.97 3.62 -11.74
N PHE A 48 -20.27 4.18 -12.91
CA PHE A 48 -21.57 4.74 -13.27
C PHE A 48 -22.24 4.02 -14.45
N ALA A 49 -21.63 2.93 -14.96
CA ALA A 49 -22.26 2.12 -15.99
C ALA A 49 -23.60 1.55 -15.51
N ALA A 50 -24.59 1.48 -16.41
CA ALA A 50 -25.92 0.94 -16.08
C ALA A 50 -25.89 -0.51 -15.56
N ASN A 51 -24.89 -1.29 -16.00
CA ASN A 51 -24.65 -2.68 -15.59
C ASN A 51 -23.54 -2.81 -14.54
N PHE A 52 -23.23 -1.75 -13.80
CA PHE A 52 -22.19 -1.80 -12.77
C PHE A 52 -22.48 -2.87 -11.73
N GLN A 53 -21.49 -3.71 -11.47
CA GLN A 53 -21.52 -4.70 -10.41
C GLN A 53 -20.43 -4.38 -9.37
N PRO A 54 -20.80 -4.17 -8.10
CA PRO A 54 -19.83 -3.92 -7.02
C PRO A 54 -18.78 -5.03 -6.94
N ARG A 55 -17.57 -4.69 -6.57
CA ARG A 55 -16.53 -5.68 -6.27
C ARG A 55 -16.82 -6.33 -4.92
N THR A 56 -16.62 -7.64 -4.83
CA THR A 56 -16.67 -8.36 -3.55
C THR A 56 -15.39 -8.15 -2.75
N TYR A 57 -14.28 -7.82 -3.43
CA TYR A 57 -13.00 -7.45 -2.82
C TYR A 57 -12.20 -6.54 -3.75
N VAL A 58 -11.23 -5.86 -3.18
CA VAL A 58 -10.18 -5.12 -3.89
C VAL A 58 -8.82 -5.55 -3.40
N VAL A 59 -7.83 -5.51 -4.30
CA VAL A 59 -6.43 -5.80 -3.97
C VAL A 59 -5.62 -4.51 -4.03
N SER A 60 -4.70 -4.37 -3.11
CA SER A 60 -3.69 -3.31 -3.13
C SER A 60 -2.30 -3.91 -3.04
N ALA A 61 -1.37 -3.33 -3.77
CA ALA A 61 0.02 -3.76 -3.85
C ALA A 61 0.97 -2.60 -3.54
N ARG A 62 2.07 -2.91 -2.89
CA ARG A 62 3.19 -2.01 -2.69
C ARG A 62 4.49 -2.78 -2.89
N ASP A 63 5.35 -2.28 -3.76
CA ASP A 63 6.68 -2.85 -4.03
C ASP A 63 7.79 -1.86 -3.71
N ARG A 64 7.76 -0.66 -4.31
CA ARG A 64 8.74 0.39 -4.11
C ARG A 64 8.08 1.76 -4.03
N CYS A 65 8.66 2.65 -3.24
CA CYS A 65 8.35 4.07 -3.25
C CYS A 65 9.68 4.84 -3.12
N ASP A 66 10.11 5.50 -4.18
CA ASP A 66 11.42 6.15 -4.31
C ASP A 66 12.56 5.17 -3.96
N GLU A 67 13.40 5.51 -2.95
CA GLU A 67 14.49 4.67 -2.50
C GLU A 67 14.06 3.49 -1.62
N THR A 68 12.81 3.46 -1.16
CA THR A 68 12.32 2.45 -0.21
C THR A 68 11.68 1.26 -0.91
N VAL A 69 12.29 0.09 -0.81
CA VAL A 69 11.77 -1.17 -1.35
C VAL A 69 10.95 -1.89 -0.29
N ASP A 70 9.79 -2.39 -0.70
CA ASP A 70 8.92 -3.24 0.10
C ASP A 70 8.31 -4.34 -0.77
N HIS A 71 7.54 -5.24 -0.19
CA HIS A 71 6.66 -6.15 -0.89
C HIS A 71 5.48 -6.45 0.04
N ILE A 72 4.37 -5.78 -0.23
CA ILE A 72 3.12 -5.93 0.53
C ILE A 72 1.98 -6.15 -0.45
N ARG A 73 1.10 -7.07 -0.10
CA ARG A 73 -0.18 -7.28 -0.78
C ARG A 73 -1.30 -7.25 0.23
N SER A 74 -2.44 -6.70 -0.15
CA SER A 74 -3.62 -6.75 0.72
C SER A 74 -4.88 -7.02 -0.07
N ILE A 75 -5.80 -7.72 0.58
CA ILE A 75 -7.18 -7.90 0.12
C ILE A 75 -8.09 -7.22 1.12
N ARG A 76 -8.99 -6.39 0.62
CA ARG A 76 -10.06 -5.78 1.39
C ARG A 76 -11.42 -6.21 0.86
N THR A 77 -12.25 -6.70 1.75
CA THR A 77 -13.70 -6.89 1.55
C THR A 77 -14.47 -5.78 2.24
N ALA A 78 -15.79 -5.85 2.26
CA ALA A 78 -16.59 -4.87 3.02
C ALA A 78 -16.25 -4.87 4.52
N ASN A 79 -16.03 -6.07 5.11
CA ASN A 79 -15.93 -6.24 6.55
C ASN A 79 -14.52 -6.63 7.05
N TYR A 80 -13.64 -7.10 6.17
CA TYR A 80 -12.33 -7.60 6.56
C TYR A 80 -11.23 -7.07 5.67
N LYS A 81 -10.04 -6.95 6.25
CA LYS A 81 -8.81 -6.67 5.51
C LYS A 81 -7.74 -7.69 5.91
N TYR A 82 -7.14 -8.29 4.90
CA TYR A 82 -5.98 -9.16 5.04
C TYR A 82 -4.77 -8.48 4.39
N ILE A 83 -3.63 -8.52 5.07
CA ILE A 83 -2.36 -7.98 4.59
C ILE A 83 -1.31 -9.08 4.68
N ARG A 84 -0.54 -9.27 3.61
CA ARG A 84 0.66 -10.09 3.60
C ARG A 84 1.89 -9.22 3.45
N ASN A 85 2.77 -9.30 4.44
CA ASN A 85 4.07 -8.64 4.48
C ASN A 85 5.15 -9.65 4.11
N PHE A 86 5.75 -9.53 2.93
CA PHE A 86 6.77 -10.47 2.47
C PHE A 86 8.14 -10.19 3.09
N PHE A 87 8.34 -8.98 3.64
CA PHE A 87 9.53 -8.60 4.41
C PHE A 87 9.17 -8.29 5.87
N PRO A 88 8.77 -9.29 6.68
CA PRO A 88 8.29 -9.05 8.04
C PRO A 88 9.40 -8.56 8.99
N LYS A 89 10.67 -8.79 8.67
CA LYS A 89 11.80 -8.29 9.45
C LYS A 89 12.08 -6.79 9.25
N ARG A 90 11.33 -6.11 8.35
CA ARG A 90 11.41 -4.66 8.14
C ARG A 90 10.35 -3.95 8.99
N PRO A 91 10.62 -2.71 9.45
CA PRO A 91 9.65 -1.93 10.21
C PRO A 91 8.46 -1.50 9.32
N TYR A 92 7.35 -1.14 9.94
CA TYR A 92 6.26 -0.46 9.25
C TYR A 92 6.72 0.89 8.71
N LEU A 93 7.40 1.66 9.53
CA LEU A 93 7.92 2.98 9.19
C LEU A 93 9.33 2.86 8.63
N GLN A 94 9.45 2.37 7.40
CA GLN A 94 10.74 2.30 6.74
C GLN A 94 11.32 3.70 6.48
N PRO A 95 12.66 3.87 6.46
CA PRO A 95 13.31 5.11 6.10
C PRO A 95 12.86 5.63 4.75
N SER A 96 12.64 6.94 4.63
CA SER A 96 12.28 7.59 3.38
C SER A 96 12.58 9.08 3.51
N ASN A 97 13.34 9.63 2.58
CA ASN A 97 13.71 11.05 2.60
C ASN A 97 12.47 11.95 2.65
N TYR A 98 11.38 11.56 1.98
CA TYR A 98 10.13 12.31 2.00
C TYR A 98 9.47 12.36 3.37
N LYS A 99 9.40 11.21 4.07
CA LYS A 99 8.78 11.12 5.42
C LYS A 99 9.69 11.75 6.47
N ASP A 100 10.98 11.45 6.41
CA ASP A 100 11.94 11.82 7.45
C ASP A 100 12.14 13.33 7.55
N LYS A 101 11.83 14.08 6.50
CA LYS A 101 11.80 15.55 6.50
C LYS A 101 10.54 16.18 7.12
N LYS A 102 9.53 15.40 7.44
CA LYS A 102 8.30 15.96 8.04
C LYS A 102 8.59 16.42 9.48
N PRO A 103 8.18 17.64 9.86
CA PRO A 103 8.51 18.20 11.18
C PRO A 103 8.08 17.36 12.38
N PHE A 104 7.02 16.55 12.22
CA PHE A 104 6.54 15.68 13.29
C PHE A 104 7.40 14.42 13.48
N MET A 105 8.19 14.00 12.49
CA MET A 105 8.95 12.74 12.56
C MET A 105 10.02 12.72 13.66
N PRO A 106 10.85 13.76 13.84
CA PRO A 106 11.78 13.81 14.97
C PRO A 106 11.06 13.76 16.32
N VAL A 107 9.91 14.45 16.44
CA VAL A 107 9.10 14.45 17.65
C VAL A 107 8.55 13.06 17.94
N LEU A 108 8.01 12.37 16.94
CA LEU A 108 7.49 11.01 17.07
C LEU A 108 8.59 10.04 17.53
N ARG A 109 9.79 10.11 16.92
CA ARG A 109 10.93 9.28 17.31
C ARG A 109 11.39 9.57 18.75
N GLN A 110 11.41 10.83 19.15
CA GLN A 110 11.77 11.19 20.52
C GLN A 110 10.74 10.67 21.54
N LEU A 111 9.44 10.83 21.25
CA LEU A 111 8.38 10.31 22.11
C LEU A 111 8.43 8.77 22.22
N TYR A 112 8.79 8.08 21.15
CA TYR A 112 9.00 6.63 21.16
C TYR A 112 10.19 6.27 22.07
N ALA A 113 11.34 6.92 21.88
CA ALA A 113 12.54 6.70 22.69
C ALA A 113 12.28 6.99 24.20
N ASP A 114 11.45 7.97 24.51
CA ASP A 114 11.06 8.32 25.87
C ASP A 114 9.98 7.39 26.46
N GLY A 115 9.46 6.42 25.70
CA GLY A 115 8.36 5.55 26.14
C GLY A 115 7.02 6.28 26.34
N LYS A 116 6.81 7.42 25.68
CA LYS A 116 5.64 8.29 25.83
C LYS A 116 4.53 8.04 24.81
N LEU A 117 4.74 7.14 23.86
CA LEU A 117 3.69 6.74 22.92
C LEU A 117 2.75 5.73 23.57
N ASN A 118 1.46 5.81 23.27
CA ASN A 118 0.52 4.75 23.61
C ASN A 118 0.74 3.52 22.69
N SER A 119 0.10 2.38 23.02
CA SER A 119 0.28 1.12 22.29
C SER A 119 -0.01 1.25 20.78
N ALA A 120 -1.08 1.92 20.40
CA ALA A 120 -1.45 2.12 19.01
C ALA A 120 -0.41 2.98 18.26
N GLN A 121 0.08 4.04 18.87
CA GLN A 121 1.11 4.90 18.29
C GLN A 121 2.45 4.18 18.18
N ALA A 122 2.79 3.32 19.14
CA ALA A 122 4.04 2.58 19.17
C ALA A 122 4.10 1.49 18.07
N LEU A 123 2.95 0.98 17.60
CA LEU A 123 2.91 -0.03 16.54
C LEU A 123 3.67 0.39 15.28
N ILE A 124 3.51 1.64 14.85
CA ILE A 124 4.19 2.12 13.63
C ILE A 124 5.71 2.26 13.80
N MET A 125 6.19 2.32 15.05
CA MET A 125 7.62 2.45 15.38
C MET A 125 8.29 1.10 15.62
N ALA A 126 7.54 -0.01 15.57
CA ALA A 126 8.08 -1.35 15.77
C ALA A 126 9.17 -1.67 14.73
N GLU A 127 10.26 -2.30 15.18
CA GLU A 127 11.41 -2.66 14.33
C GLU A 127 11.09 -3.76 13.31
N THR A 128 10.05 -4.52 13.58
CA THR A 128 9.52 -5.60 12.73
C THR A 128 8.02 -5.49 12.64
N ARG A 129 7.41 -6.20 11.70
CA ARG A 129 5.96 -6.28 11.55
C ARG A 129 5.51 -7.74 11.39
N PRO A 130 4.25 -8.08 11.66
CA PRO A 130 3.72 -9.41 11.40
C PRO A 130 3.88 -9.79 9.93
N ALA A 131 4.12 -11.09 9.64
CA ALA A 131 4.10 -11.60 8.27
C ALA A 131 2.71 -11.53 7.66
N GLU A 132 1.68 -11.67 8.50
CA GLU A 132 0.27 -11.61 8.10
C GLU A 132 -0.52 -10.78 9.10
N GLU A 133 -1.49 -10.03 8.57
CA GLU A 133 -2.40 -9.24 9.37
C GLU A 133 -3.83 -9.48 8.88
N LEU A 134 -4.76 -9.63 9.82
CA LEU A 134 -6.18 -9.79 9.56
C LEU A 134 -6.96 -8.89 10.50
N TYR A 135 -7.81 -8.04 9.92
CA TYR A 135 -8.60 -7.07 10.68
C TYR A 135 -10.09 -7.21 10.38
N ASP A 136 -10.91 -7.15 11.42
CA ASP A 136 -12.37 -7.03 11.32
C ASP A 136 -12.75 -5.55 11.30
N LEU A 137 -12.94 -4.99 10.12
CA LEU A 137 -13.19 -3.57 9.92
C LEU A 137 -14.55 -3.09 10.48
N THR A 138 -15.43 -4.03 10.85
CA THR A 138 -16.70 -3.70 11.48
C THR A 138 -16.52 -3.35 12.95
N ASN A 139 -15.65 -4.10 13.65
CA ASN A 139 -15.40 -3.95 15.07
C ASN A 139 -14.11 -3.17 15.37
N ASP A 140 -13.15 -3.21 14.45
CA ASP A 140 -11.86 -2.52 14.52
C ASP A 140 -11.59 -1.71 13.24
N PRO A 141 -12.26 -0.58 13.03
CA PRO A 141 -12.06 0.26 11.84
C PRO A 141 -10.68 0.93 11.78
N TRP A 142 -9.92 0.90 12.89
CA TRP A 142 -8.58 1.48 13.00
C TRP A 142 -7.46 0.48 12.74
N GLU A 143 -7.79 -0.81 12.56
CA GLU A 143 -6.81 -1.87 12.25
C GLU A 143 -5.73 -2.00 13.36
N LEU A 144 -6.17 -2.04 14.61
CA LEU A 144 -5.28 -2.13 15.78
C LEU A 144 -5.15 -3.54 16.36
N ASP A 145 -6.18 -4.37 16.16
CA ASP A 145 -6.24 -5.74 16.68
C ASP A 145 -6.02 -6.76 15.56
N ASN A 146 -4.78 -7.23 15.43
CA ASN A 146 -4.42 -8.21 14.41
C ASN A 146 -4.90 -9.61 14.78
N LEU A 147 -5.92 -10.10 14.10
CA LEU A 147 -6.55 -11.40 14.31
C LEU A 147 -5.82 -12.57 13.62
N ALA A 148 -4.70 -12.35 12.92
CA ALA A 148 -4.02 -13.40 12.15
C ALA A 148 -3.46 -14.54 13.01
N ALA A 149 -3.23 -14.32 14.30
CA ALA A 149 -2.79 -15.33 15.24
C ALA A 149 -3.93 -15.95 16.06
N ASN A 150 -5.20 -15.57 15.82
CA ASN A 150 -6.35 -16.11 16.54
C ASN A 150 -6.85 -17.38 15.85
N PRO A 151 -6.79 -18.57 16.51
CA PRO A 151 -7.22 -19.84 15.92
C PRO A 151 -8.69 -19.84 15.44
N ALA A 152 -9.56 -19.04 16.06
CA ALA A 152 -10.94 -18.90 15.63
C ALA A 152 -11.09 -18.25 14.24
N GLN A 153 -10.02 -17.67 13.70
CA GLN A 153 -9.98 -17.04 12.38
C GLN A 153 -9.22 -17.87 11.32
N ASP A 154 -8.70 -19.04 11.66
CA ASP A 154 -7.86 -19.84 10.76
C ASP A 154 -8.53 -20.11 9.41
N GLU A 155 -9.79 -20.54 9.40
CA GLU A 155 -10.53 -20.80 8.16
C GLU A 155 -10.67 -19.54 7.28
N ARG A 156 -10.86 -18.37 7.91
CA ARG A 156 -10.95 -17.09 7.20
C ARG A 156 -9.59 -16.70 6.65
N LEU A 157 -8.55 -16.88 7.43
CA LEU A 157 -7.17 -16.57 7.03
C LEU A 157 -6.77 -17.43 5.82
N GLU A 158 -7.06 -18.72 5.84
CA GLU A 158 -6.80 -19.62 4.71
C GLU A 158 -7.56 -19.19 3.44
N ARG A 159 -8.81 -18.76 3.56
CA ARG A 159 -9.55 -18.22 2.40
C ARG A 159 -8.89 -17.00 1.81
N PHE A 160 -8.40 -16.08 2.63
CA PHE A 160 -7.70 -14.88 2.14
C PHE A 160 -6.35 -15.22 1.52
N ARG A 161 -5.60 -16.19 2.09
CA ARG A 161 -4.36 -16.69 1.51
C ARG A 161 -4.57 -17.26 0.11
N LEU A 162 -5.59 -18.11 -0.03
CA LEU A 162 -5.96 -18.69 -1.32
C LEU A 162 -6.40 -17.61 -2.31
N GLN A 163 -7.24 -16.68 -1.89
CA GLN A 163 -7.72 -15.59 -2.72
C GLN A 163 -6.58 -14.70 -3.22
N LEU A 164 -5.62 -14.37 -2.35
CA LEU A 164 -4.43 -13.61 -2.74
C LEU A 164 -3.58 -14.39 -3.73
N SER A 165 -3.32 -15.66 -3.47
CA SER A 165 -2.53 -16.52 -4.36
C SER A 165 -3.18 -16.66 -5.75
N ASN A 166 -4.49 -16.78 -5.82
CA ASN A 166 -5.21 -16.81 -7.09
C ASN A 166 -5.04 -15.50 -7.84
N TRP A 167 -5.22 -14.37 -7.17
CA TRP A 167 -5.02 -13.05 -7.78
C TRP A 167 -3.58 -12.86 -8.29
N GLU A 168 -2.57 -13.25 -7.49
CA GLU A 168 -1.16 -13.18 -7.89
C GLU A 168 -0.86 -14.02 -9.16
N ASN A 169 -1.50 -15.18 -9.29
CA ASN A 169 -1.35 -16.05 -10.45
C ASN A 169 -2.10 -15.49 -11.67
N GLU A 170 -3.35 -15.05 -11.50
CA GLU A 170 -4.19 -14.51 -12.57
C GLU A 170 -3.61 -13.23 -13.17
N THR A 171 -2.98 -12.39 -12.35
CA THR A 171 -2.38 -11.14 -12.79
C THR A 171 -0.92 -11.28 -13.19
N ASN A 172 -0.32 -12.47 -13.02
CA ASN A 172 1.12 -12.67 -13.16
C ASN A 172 1.91 -11.63 -12.36
N ASP A 173 1.59 -11.52 -11.06
CA ASP A 173 2.17 -10.51 -10.18
C ASP A 173 3.70 -10.62 -10.11
N LEU A 174 4.38 -9.65 -10.71
CA LEU A 174 5.84 -9.61 -10.80
C LEU A 174 6.51 -9.22 -9.48
N GLY A 175 5.78 -8.69 -8.50
CA GLY A 175 6.31 -8.32 -7.19
C GLY A 175 6.96 -9.50 -6.43
N ARG A 176 6.65 -10.74 -6.82
CA ARG A 176 7.33 -11.95 -6.33
C ARG A 176 8.83 -12.00 -6.69
N LYS A 177 9.25 -11.24 -7.72
CA LYS A 177 10.63 -11.10 -8.12
C LYS A 177 11.09 -9.69 -7.75
N PRO A 178 11.80 -9.52 -6.62
CA PRO A 178 12.31 -8.22 -6.24
C PRO A 178 13.12 -7.60 -7.39
N GLU A 179 12.96 -6.30 -7.59
CA GLU A 179 13.78 -5.55 -8.56
C GLU A 179 15.26 -5.73 -8.26
N ASP A 180 16.08 -5.77 -9.30
CA ASP A 180 17.54 -5.81 -9.17
C ASP A 180 18.06 -4.49 -8.58
N ASP A 181 19.21 -4.54 -7.88
CA ASP A 181 19.84 -3.33 -7.34
C ASP A 181 20.27 -2.34 -8.42
N ALA A 182 20.44 -2.79 -9.67
CA ALA A 182 20.70 -1.93 -10.82
C ALA A 182 19.62 -0.85 -11.04
N MET A 183 18.39 -1.06 -10.53
CA MET A 183 17.34 -0.04 -10.57
C MET A 183 17.70 1.23 -9.78
N TYR A 184 18.56 1.13 -8.75
CA TYR A 184 19.03 2.33 -8.05
C TYR A 184 19.92 3.18 -8.95
N ASP A 185 20.72 2.55 -9.82
CA ASP A 185 21.60 3.25 -10.75
C ASP A 185 20.78 3.89 -11.88
N SER A 186 19.77 3.20 -12.42
CA SER A 186 18.91 3.71 -13.48
C SER A 186 17.95 4.81 -13.02
N ASP A 187 17.29 4.58 -11.89
CA ASP A 187 16.16 5.42 -11.45
C ASP A 187 16.57 6.46 -10.42
N MET A 188 17.38 6.06 -9.42
CA MET A 188 17.65 6.91 -8.27
C MET A 188 18.88 7.79 -8.44
N MET A 189 19.92 7.36 -9.18
CA MET A 189 21.11 8.19 -9.39
C MET A 189 20.82 9.54 -10.06
N PRO A 190 19.97 9.62 -11.11
CA PRO A 190 19.57 10.91 -11.67
C PRO A 190 18.88 11.81 -10.64
N VAL A 191 18.01 11.24 -9.78
CA VAL A 191 17.33 11.97 -8.71
C VAL A 191 18.32 12.49 -7.68
N ILE A 192 19.26 11.65 -7.24
CA ILE A 192 20.33 12.01 -6.29
C ILE A 192 21.17 13.15 -6.84
N GLN A 193 21.65 13.04 -8.08
CA GLN A 193 22.47 14.08 -8.74
C GLN A 193 21.74 15.43 -8.83
N LYS A 194 20.45 15.41 -9.23
CA LYS A 194 19.62 16.60 -9.27
C LYS A 194 19.40 17.19 -7.87
N THR A 195 19.13 16.35 -6.89
CA THR A 195 18.92 16.74 -5.50
C THR A 195 20.19 17.33 -4.90
N ARG A 196 21.35 16.70 -5.12
CA ARG A 196 22.65 17.14 -4.59
C ARG A 196 23.01 18.56 -5.00
N ARG A 197 22.61 19.00 -6.20
CA ARG A 197 22.84 20.39 -6.66
C ARG A 197 22.05 21.44 -5.86
N LYS A 198 20.91 21.05 -5.24
CA LYS A 198 20.00 21.95 -4.55
C LYS A 198 20.04 21.79 -3.03
N ASP A 199 20.17 20.56 -2.58
CA ASP A 199 20.11 20.16 -1.18
C ASP A 199 20.99 18.91 -0.97
N PRO A 200 22.32 19.13 -0.76
CA PRO A 200 23.27 18.02 -0.56
C PRO A 200 22.87 17.11 0.60
N SER A 201 22.33 17.66 1.69
CA SER A 201 21.95 16.88 2.88
C SER A 201 20.84 15.88 2.59
N THR A 202 19.90 16.25 1.73
CA THR A 202 18.86 15.33 1.27
C THR A 202 19.43 14.22 0.38
N ALA A 203 20.36 14.54 -0.50
CA ALA A 203 21.00 13.53 -1.34
C ALA A 203 21.75 12.48 -0.47
N ASP A 204 22.43 12.91 0.58
CA ASP A 204 23.11 12.02 1.53
C ASP A 204 22.12 11.11 2.29
N ILE A 205 20.92 11.63 2.60
CA ILE A 205 19.86 10.81 3.21
C ILE A 205 19.39 9.71 2.24
N ILE A 206 19.15 10.07 0.98
CA ILE A 206 18.69 9.12 -0.05
C ILE A 206 19.75 8.00 -0.24
N GLU A 207 21.02 8.37 -0.38
CA GLU A 207 22.10 7.39 -0.54
C GLU A 207 22.20 6.44 0.65
N ARG A 208 22.18 6.95 1.89
CA ARG A 208 22.18 6.10 3.09
C ARG A 208 20.97 5.16 3.14
N ASN A 209 19.80 5.64 2.72
CA ASN A 209 18.61 4.80 2.66
C ASN A 209 18.76 3.67 1.63
N ILE A 210 19.35 3.95 0.45
CA ILE A 210 19.62 2.94 -0.56
C ILE A 210 20.60 1.89 -0.04
N GLU A 211 21.70 2.32 0.59
CA GLU A 211 22.67 1.39 1.20
C GLU A 211 22.00 0.50 2.26
N LEU A 212 21.11 1.07 3.06
CA LEU A 212 20.34 0.31 4.04
C LEU A 212 19.41 -0.71 3.37
N MET A 213 18.74 -0.34 2.27
CA MET A 213 17.90 -1.29 1.51
C MET A 213 18.72 -2.44 0.93
N LYS A 214 19.88 -2.14 0.33
CA LYS A 214 20.83 -3.15 -0.18
C LYS A 214 21.33 -4.08 0.94
N LYS A 215 21.67 -3.52 2.09
CA LYS A 215 22.06 -4.29 3.28
C LYS A 215 20.95 -5.21 3.75
N TRP A 216 19.71 -4.72 3.87
CA TRP A 216 18.56 -5.54 4.27
C TRP A 216 18.32 -6.70 3.31
N ARG A 217 18.46 -6.46 2.01
CA ARG A 217 18.37 -7.51 1.01
C ARG A 217 19.42 -8.60 1.21
N GLN A 218 20.68 -8.24 1.45
CA GLN A 218 21.77 -9.18 1.74
C GLN A 218 21.53 -9.97 3.02
N GLU A 219 20.91 -9.36 4.03
CA GLU A 219 20.56 -9.99 5.31
C GLU A 219 19.26 -10.82 5.25
N GLY A 220 18.58 -10.86 4.13
CA GLY A 220 17.28 -11.55 4.00
C GLY A 220 16.17 -10.91 4.83
N LYS A 221 16.21 -9.59 4.91
CA LYS A 221 15.19 -8.76 5.55
C LYS A 221 14.25 -8.17 4.50
#